data_40433633f7656a596333cf149949bbe2
#
_entry.id   40433633f7656a596333cf149949bbe2
#
_cell.length_a   1.000
_cell.length_b   1.000
_cell.length_c   1.000
_cell.angle_alpha   90.00
_cell.angle_beta   90.00
_cell.angle_gamma   90.00
#
_symmetry.space_group_name_H-M   'P 1'
#
loop_
_entity.id
_entity.type
_entity.pdbx_description
1 polymer ?
#
loop_
_entity_poly.entity_id
_entity_poly.type
_entity_poly.pdbx_seq_one_letter_code
_entity_poly.pdbx_strand_id
1 'polypeptide(L)'
;LLRMKGNYLWPAMWTASFPLDGPGAANEELADIYGVVMGYSHHEPCLRASEEWDLVRGKESPYGNEWNFYTNEQGLLRYWEDALKRSGKYENVITIGMRGERDSSMLGDDASVAENVALLKDIIRKQRQLIRRHVNEDLSEVPQMLALYKEVEAYFYGDETVPGLKDWEELEDVICMLCEDNFGYMRTLPTEEIRNHRGGFGMYYHFDYHGGPVSHEWIDSTPFSKTWEQMCMAYEYGIRRLWIVNVGDIKFHEVPLTYFMNLAYDYEKWGEVNFHSAAEYTEKWAEENFGRSGRRTAPEKAEAAK
;
A
#
# COMPACT_ATOMS: atom_id res chain seq x y z
N LEU A 1 -11.82 -3.90 -9.89
CA LEU A 1 -11.67 -2.94 -8.79
C LEU A 1 -12.96 -2.14 -8.58
N LEU A 2 -13.38 -1.28 -9.50
CA LEU A 2 -14.54 -0.38 -9.35
C LEU A 2 -15.86 -1.11 -9.03
N ARG A 3 -16.12 -2.28 -9.62
CA ARG A 3 -17.30 -3.10 -9.30
C ARG A 3 -17.31 -3.61 -7.86
N MET A 4 -16.13 -3.71 -7.24
CA MET A 4 -15.98 -4.05 -5.82
C MET A 4 -15.89 -2.82 -4.94
N LYS A 5 -16.18 -1.61 -5.47
CA LYS A 5 -16.15 -0.32 -4.77
C LYS A 5 -14.74 0.18 -4.39
N GLY A 6 -13.70 -0.46 -4.88
CA GLY A 6 -12.33 0.04 -4.74
C GLY A 6 -12.05 1.10 -5.80
N ASN A 7 -11.30 2.13 -5.44
CA ASN A 7 -10.92 3.24 -6.33
C ASN A 7 -9.41 3.47 -6.39
N TYR A 8 -8.60 2.70 -5.67
CA TYR A 8 -7.17 2.84 -5.58
C TYR A 8 -6.48 1.53 -5.96
N LEU A 9 -5.43 1.60 -6.78
CA LEU A 9 -4.73 0.43 -7.29
C LEU A 9 -3.21 0.57 -7.15
N TRP A 10 -2.59 -0.42 -6.50
CA TRP A 10 -1.20 -0.78 -6.70
C TRP A 10 -1.14 -1.93 -7.70
N PRO A 11 -0.41 -1.79 -8.81
CA PRO A 11 -0.20 -2.87 -9.76
C PRO A 11 0.56 -4.05 -9.14
N ALA A 12 0.51 -5.19 -9.81
CA ALA A 12 1.32 -6.34 -9.44
C ALA A 12 2.82 -5.98 -9.46
N MET A 13 3.53 -6.37 -8.41
CA MET A 13 4.98 -6.25 -8.29
C MET A 13 5.68 -7.46 -8.90
N TRP A 14 6.97 -7.36 -9.14
CA TRP A 14 7.90 -8.45 -9.52
C TRP A 14 7.72 -9.05 -10.92
N THR A 15 6.61 -8.86 -11.58
CA THR A 15 6.31 -9.50 -12.88
C THR A 15 5.78 -8.55 -13.92
N ALA A 16 5.51 -7.30 -13.55
CA ALA A 16 4.91 -6.30 -14.42
C ALA A 16 5.47 -4.92 -14.13
N SER A 17 5.54 -4.09 -15.13
CA SER A 17 5.93 -2.69 -15.03
C SER A 17 4.78 -1.72 -15.33
N PHE A 18 3.57 -2.14 -15.20
CA PHE A 18 2.29 -1.48 -15.48
C PHE A 18 2.37 -0.27 -16.44
N PRO A 19 3.14 0.82 -16.15
CA PRO A 19 3.26 1.98 -17.04
C PRO A 19 3.87 1.66 -18.40
N LEU A 20 4.69 0.62 -18.50
CA LEU A 20 5.40 0.22 -19.70
C LEU A 20 4.84 -1.03 -20.38
N ASP A 21 3.85 -1.69 -19.82
CA ASP A 21 3.29 -2.95 -20.32
C ASP A 21 2.24 -2.74 -21.43
N GLY A 22 1.86 -1.54 -21.69
CA GLY A 22 0.90 -1.18 -22.73
C GLY A 22 1.52 -0.39 -23.91
N PRO A 23 0.75 -0.09 -24.95
CA PRO A 23 1.19 0.84 -25.98
C PRO A 23 1.24 2.27 -25.41
N GLY A 24 2.44 2.82 -25.22
CA GLY A 24 2.63 4.13 -24.59
C GLY A 24 2.15 4.14 -23.15
N ALA A 25 1.38 5.15 -22.75
CA ALA A 25 0.82 5.31 -21.41
C ALA A 25 -0.61 4.74 -21.26
N ALA A 26 -1.03 3.82 -22.10
CA ALA A 26 -2.43 3.38 -22.19
C ALA A 26 -2.99 2.83 -20.86
N ASN A 27 -2.18 2.14 -20.06
CA ASN A 27 -2.63 1.60 -18.79
C ASN A 27 -2.96 2.72 -17.77
N GLU A 28 -2.10 3.74 -17.69
CA GLU A 28 -2.29 4.89 -16.81
C GLU A 28 -3.43 5.79 -17.33
N GLU A 29 -3.51 6.01 -18.64
CA GLU A 29 -4.61 6.78 -19.26
C GLU A 29 -5.96 6.13 -19.02
N LEU A 30 -6.06 4.81 -19.13
CA LEU A 30 -7.30 4.09 -18.86
C LEU A 30 -7.67 4.14 -17.37
N ALA A 31 -6.69 4.03 -16.47
CA ALA A 31 -6.94 4.17 -15.04
C ALA A 31 -7.55 5.55 -14.72
N ASP A 32 -6.96 6.61 -15.26
CA ASP A 32 -7.43 7.99 -15.10
C ASP A 32 -8.83 8.19 -15.68
N ILE A 33 -9.08 7.75 -16.92
CA ILE A 33 -10.41 7.82 -17.57
C ILE A 33 -11.50 7.12 -16.76
N TYR A 34 -11.17 6.00 -16.11
CA TYR A 34 -12.12 5.25 -15.29
C TYR A 34 -12.20 5.74 -13.83
N GLY A 35 -11.44 6.76 -13.44
CA GLY A 35 -11.40 7.28 -12.08
C GLY A 35 -10.75 6.31 -11.08
N VAL A 36 -9.75 5.55 -11.54
CA VAL A 36 -8.91 4.72 -10.67
C VAL A 36 -7.66 5.51 -10.32
N VAL A 37 -7.54 5.86 -9.05
CA VAL A 37 -6.34 6.49 -8.50
C VAL A 37 -5.20 5.48 -8.50
N MET A 38 -4.09 5.81 -9.13
CA MET A 38 -2.93 4.94 -9.18
C MET A 38 -1.97 5.20 -8.00
N GLY A 39 -1.34 4.15 -7.53
CA GLY A 39 -0.21 4.22 -6.63
C GLY A 39 0.77 3.11 -6.92
N TYR A 40 1.89 3.12 -6.23
CA TYR A 40 2.92 2.11 -6.34
C TYR A 40 3.36 1.70 -4.95
N SER A 41 3.91 0.50 -4.81
CA SER A 41 4.16 -0.09 -3.51
C SER A 41 5.25 0.63 -2.71
N HIS A 42 5.50 0.12 -1.53
CA HIS A 42 6.41 0.68 -0.53
C HIS A 42 7.88 0.83 -0.95
N HIS A 43 8.30 0.18 -2.04
CA HIS A 43 9.66 0.26 -2.59
C HIS A 43 9.71 0.81 -4.03
N GLU A 44 8.61 1.40 -4.48
CA GLU A 44 8.40 1.88 -5.86
C GLU A 44 8.11 3.40 -5.89
N PRO A 45 9.10 4.24 -5.56
CA PRO A 45 8.87 5.67 -5.41
C PRO A 45 8.69 6.40 -6.74
N CYS A 46 8.03 7.55 -6.67
CA CYS A 46 7.90 8.52 -7.76
C CYS A 46 7.29 7.93 -9.04
N LEU A 47 6.22 7.12 -8.90
CA LEU A 47 5.47 6.53 -10.01
C LEU A 47 6.30 5.56 -10.87
N ARG A 48 7.27 4.89 -10.27
CA ARG A 48 8.05 3.82 -10.89
C ARG A 48 7.62 2.46 -10.36
N ALA A 49 7.39 1.52 -11.27
CA ALA A 49 7.33 0.11 -10.89
C ALA A 49 8.75 -0.46 -10.74
N SER A 50 8.94 -1.40 -9.80
CA SER A 50 10.27 -1.97 -9.50
C SER A 50 10.93 -2.61 -10.71
N GLU A 51 10.16 -3.29 -11.54
CA GLU A 51 10.67 -3.96 -12.75
C GLU A 51 11.19 -2.98 -13.82
N GLU A 52 10.75 -1.71 -13.79
CA GLU A 52 11.26 -0.70 -14.73
C GLU A 52 12.77 -0.50 -14.57
N TRP A 53 13.31 -0.61 -13.35
CA TRP A 53 14.74 -0.42 -13.12
C TRP A 53 15.58 -1.41 -13.91
N ASP A 54 15.23 -2.69 -13.90
CA ASP A 54 15.94 -3.73 -14.65
C ASP A 54 15.84 -3.56 -16.17
N LEU A 55 14.79 -2.91 -16.66
CA LEU A 55 14.60 -2.62 -18.08
C LEU A 55 15.47 -1.46 -18.58
N VAL A 56 15.80 -0.50 -17.71
CA VAL A 56 16.39 0.78 -18.13
C VAL A 56 17.78 1.05 -17.57
N ARG A 57 18.24 0.32 -16.53
CA ARG A 57 19.58 0.47 -15.96
C ARG A 57 20.68 -0.03 -16.89
N GLY A 58 21.90 0.45 -16.71
CA GLY A 58 23.06 -0.01 -17.46
C GLY A 58 24.20 1.01 -17.44
N LYS A 59 25.42 0.57 -17.83
CA LYS A 59 26.60 1.47 -17.85
C LYS A 59 26.45 2.67 -18.79
N GLU A 60 25.73 2.49 -19.89
CA GLU A 60 25.45 3.54 -20.88
C GLU A 60 24.08 4.20 -20.67
N SER A 61 23.35 3.78 -19.66
CA SER A 61 22.04 4.34 -19.32
C SER A 61 22.20 5.73 -18.67
N PRO A 62 21.32 6.68 -19.00
CA PRO A 62 21.29 7.97 -18.30
C PRO A 62 20.94 7.85 -16.82
N TYR A 63 20.45 6.70 -16.38
CA TYR A 63 20.08 6.40 -15.00
C TYR A 63 21.20 5.69 -14.22
N GLY A 64 22.28 5.26 -14.89
CA GLY A 64 23.31 4.43 -14.27
C GLY A 64 22.89 2.99 -14.06
N ASN A 65 23.66 2.26 -13.23
CA ASN A 65 23.44 0.82 -13.02
C ASN A 65 23.18 0.45 -11.56
N GLU A 66 23.44 1.34 -10.62
CA GLU A 66 23.38 1.04 -9.18
C GLU A 66 22.14 1.63 -8.54
N TRP A 67 21.38 0.80 -7.83
CA TRP A 67 20.29 1.23 -6.95
C TRP A 67 20.86 1.63 -5.59
N ASN A 68 21.68 2.69 -5.58
CA ASN A 68 22.33 3.21 -4.38
C ASN A 68 22.44 4.73 -4.47
N PHE A 69 21.82 5.42 -3.52
CA PHE A 69 21.71 6.87 -3.58
C PHE A 69 23.04 7.58 -3.32
N TYR A 70 23.97 7.00 -2.56
CA TYR A 70 25.30 7.60 -2.35
C TYR A 70 26.18 7.55 -3.60
N THR A 71 26.07 6.48 -4.39
CA THR A 71 26.94 6.28 -5.54
C THR A 71 26.30 6.68 -6.87
N ASN A 72 24.95 6.76 -6.92
CA ASN A 72 24.19 7.03 -8.15
C ASN A 72 23.05 8.04 -7.95
N GLU A 73 23.25 9.05 -7.11
CA GLU A 73 22.22 10.07 -6.83
C GLU A 73 21.62 10.66 -8.11
N GLN A 74 22.46 11.16 -9.03
CA GLN A 74 21.99 11.85 -10.23
C GLN A 74 21.23 10.93 -11.19
N GLY A 75 21.63 9.66 -11.28
CA GLY A 75 20.94 8.66 -12.08
C GLY A 75 19.54 8.36 -11.52
N LEU A 76 19.43 8.16 -10.21
CA LEU A 76 18.17 7.90 -9.54
C LEU A 76 17.23 9.12 -9.59
N LEU A 77 17.75 10.33 -9.38
CA LEU A 77 16.93 11.55 -9.50
C LEU A 77 16.35 11.69 -10.91
N ARG A 78 17.16 11.45 -11.96
CA ARG A 78 16.69 11.47 -13.35
C ARG A 78 15.66 10.36 -13.59
N TYR A 79 15.88 9.17 -13.05
CA TYR A 79 14.97 8.05 -13.16
C TYR A 79 13.59 8.41 -12.60
N TRP A 80 13.53 8.97 -11.40
CA TRP A 80 12.28 9.43 -10.79
C TRP A 80 11.66 10.62 -11.53
N GLU A 81 12.47 11.58 -11.92
CA GLU A 81 12.01 12.77 -12.67
C GLU A 81 11.27 12.38 -13.95
N ASP A 82 11.80 11.44 -14.71
CA ASP A 82 11.22 11.04 -15.99
C ASP A 82 9.88 10.29 -15.82
N ALA A 83 9.70 9.56 -14.71
CA ALA A 83 8.40 8.97 -14.39
C ALA A 83 7.37 10.03 -13.96
N LEU A 84 7.77 11.00 -13.13
CA LEU A 84 6.89 12.11 -12.74
C LEU A 84 6.45 12.94 -13.96
N LYS A 85 7.34 13.17 -14.93
CA LYS A 85 6.97 13.81 -16.21
C LYS A 85 6.00 12.98 -17.03
N ARG A 86 6.16 11.65 -17.06
CA ARG A 86 5.28 10.72 -17.78
C ARG A 86 3.89 10.66 -17.16
N SER A 87 3.83 10.42 -15.86
CA SER A 87 2.65 9.93 -15.17
C SER A 87 2.06 10.93 -14.18
N GLY A 88 2.78 11.99 -13.81
CA GLY A 88 2.37 12.96 -12.78
C GLY A 88 1.14 13.79 -13.12
N LYS A 89 0.69 13.78 -14.37
CA LYS A 89 -0.54 14.46 -14.82
C LYS A 89 -1.83 13.69 -14.53
N TYR A 90 -1.73 12.40 -14.17
CA TYR A 90 -2.87 11.55 -13.84
C TYR A 90 -3.16 11.60 -12.34
N GLU A 91 -4.34 11.11 -11.94
CA GLU A 91 -4.70 11.04 -10.53
C GLU A 91 -3.92 9.94 -9.82
N ASN A 92 -3.03 10.32 -8.89
CA ASN A 92 -2.11 9.42 -8.22
C ASN A 92 -1.99 9.72 -6.71
N VAL A 93 -1.63 8.68 -5.96
CA VAL A 93 -0.96 8.84 -4.65
C VAL A 93 0.51 8.46 -4.85
N ILE A 94 1.41 9.42 -4.73
CA ILE A 94 2.82 9.24 -5.05
C ILE A 94 3.57 8.64 -3.85
N THR A 95 4.09 7.43 -4.00
CA THR A 95 5.00 6.85 -3.02
C THR A 95 6.30 7.65 -2.98
N ILE A 96 6.75 8.02 -1.79
CA ILE A 96 8.04 8.67 -1.53
C ILE A 96 8.90 7.84 -0.60
N GLY A 97 10.18 8.20 -0.49
CA GLY A 97 11.19 7.41 0.21
C GLY A 97 11.90 6.45 -0.72
N MET A 98 12.69 5.58 -0.16
CA MET A 98 13.45 4.58 -0.90
C MET A 98 13.73 3.39 0.02
N ARG A 99 13.75 2.20 -0.55
CA ARG A 99 14.32 1.00 0.05
C ARG A 99 15.48 0.50 -0.80
N GLY A 100 16.20 -0.49 -0.34
CA GLY A 100 17.23 -1.14 -1.12
C GLY A 100 16.65 -1.89 -2.33
N GLU A 101 17.53 -2.28 -3.22
CA GLU A 101 17.14 -3.02 -4.43
C GLU A 101 16.37 -4.29 -4.06
N ARG A 102 15.29 -4.59 -4.80
CA ARG A 102 14.42 -5.74 -4.57
C ARG A 102 13.88 -5.85 -3.13
N ASP A 103 13.39 -4.73 -2.61
CA ASP A 103 12.74 -4.66 -1.30
C ASP A 103 13.67 -5.04 -0.12
N SER A 104 14.97 -4.79 -0.24
CA SER A 104 15.95 -4.94 0.83
C SER A 104 16.11 -3.66 1.67
N SER A 105 16.90 -3.70 2.73
CA SER A 105 17.27 -2.51 3.50
C SER A 105 18.18 -1.58 2.67
N MET A 106 18.01 -0.25 2.85
CA MET A 106 18.64 0.77 2.00
C MET A 106 20.16 0.79 2.11
N LEU A 107 20.70 0.70 3.32
CA LEU A 107 22.14 0.71 3.60
C LEU A 107 22.69 -0.65 4.06
N GLY A 108 21.86 -1.72 4.03
CA GLY A 108 22.22 -3.02 4.58
C GLY A 108 22.05 -3.09 6.10
N ASP A 109 22.35 -4.26 6.67
CA ASP A 109 22.01 -4.60 8.05
C ASP A 109 22.97 -3.97 9.08
N ASP A 110 24.15 -3.53 8.67
CA ASP A 110 25.18 -2.95 9.56
C ASP A 110 24.98 -1.44 9.81
N ALA A 111 24.15 -0.77 9.03
CA ALA A 111 23.94 0.66 9.14
C ALA A 111 22.99 1.01 10.32
N SER A 112 23.36 2.05 11.06
CA SER A 112 22.56 2.56 12.18
C SER A 112 21.23 3.17 11.73
N VAL A 113 20.26 3.25 12.65
CA VAL A 113 19.00 3.98 12.43
C VAL A 113 19.30 5.44 12.06
N ALA A 114 20.26 6.08 12.70
CA ALA A 114 20.64 7.46 12.44
C ALA A 114 21.11 7.69 11.00
N GLU A 115 21.95 6.81 10.47
CA GLU A 115 22.44 6.90 9.08
C GLU A 115 21.29 6.70 8.07
N ASN A 116 20.45 5.71 8.28
CA ASN A 116 19.28 5.45 7.44
C ASN A 116 18.28 6.62 7.48
N VAL A 117 17.97 7.17 8.65
CA VAL A 117 17.09 8.34 8.83
C VAL A 117 17.64 9.55 8.11
N ALA A 118 18.95 9.82 8.24
CA ALA A 118 19.59 10.96 7.57
C ALA A 118 19.51 10.84 6.05
N LEU A 119 19.83 9.67 5.50
CA LEU A 119 19.74 9.40 4.08
C LEU A 119 18.30 9.46 3.57
N LEU A 120 17.36 8.87 4.28
CA LEU A 120 15.94 8.87 3.89
C LEU A 120 15.36 10.30 3.87
N LYS A 121 15.73 11.15 4.83
CA LYS A 121 15.37 12.58 4.84
C LYS A 121 15.89 13.31 3.61
N ASP A 122 17.14 13.07 3.21
CA ASP A 122 17.71 13.68 2.01
C ASP A 122 16.99 13.23 0.73
N ILE A 123 16.74 11.94 0.60
CA ILE A 123 16.00 11.35 -0.51
C ILE A 123 14.59 11.96 -0.63
N ILE A 124 13.83 11.97 0.46
CA ILE A 124 12.46 12.50 0.47
C ILE A 124 12.45 13.99 0.08
N ARG A 125 13.35 14.81 0.60
CA ARG A 125 13.44 16.23 0.20
C ARG A 125 13.65 16.38 -1.31
N LYS A 126 14.55 15.61 -1.90
CA LYS A 126 14.84 15.64 -3.33
C LYS A 126 13.68 15.14 -4.17
N GLN A 127 13.02 14.05 -3.75
CA GLN A 127 11.82 13.57 -4.41
C GLN A 127 10.68 14.61 -4.36
N ARG A 128 10.44 15.24 -3.20
CA ARG A 128 9.43 16.30 -3.06
C ARG A 128 9.77 17.54 -3.91
N GLN A 129 11.04 17.86 -4.12
CA GLN A 129 11.44 18.92 -5.06
C GLN A 129 11.12 18.54 -6.51
N LEU A 130 11.29 17.27 -6.90
CA LEU A 130 10.88 16.79 -8.23
C LEU A 130 9.37 16.82 -8.40
N ILE A 131 8.59 16.38 -7.40
CA ILE A 131 7.14 16.43 -7.40
C ILE A 131 6.65 17.87 -7.53
N ARG A 132 7.22 18.80 -6.75
CA ARG A 132 6.90 20.24 -6.86
C ARG A 132 7.14 20.80 -8.25
N ARG A 133 8.19 20.37 -8.92
CA ARG A 133 8.57 20.85 -10.26
C ARG A 133 7.70 20.27 -11.37
N HIS A 134 7.29 19.02 -11.27
CA HIS A 134 6.71 18.26 -12.39
C HIS A 134 5.25 17.89 -12.21
N VAL A 135 4.72 17.97 -10.99
CA VAL A 135 3.31 17.61 -10.71
C VAL A 135 2.53 18.85 -10.27
N ASN A 136 2.85 19.42 -9.13
CA ASN A 136 2.21 20.64 -8.63
C ASN A 136 3.16 21.40 -7.68
N GLU A 137 3.27 22.72 -7.86
CA GLU A 137 4.08 23.59 -7.01
C GLU A 137 3.61 23.55 -5.54
N ASP A 138 2.30 23.43 -5.31
CA ASP A 138 1.74 23.23 -3.98
C ASP A 138 1.67 21.73 -3.65
N LEU A 139 2.61 21.26 -2.83
CA LEU A 139 2.68 19.87 -2.42
C LEU A 139 1.49 19.40 -1.57
N SER A 140 0.76 20.32 -0.94
CA SER A 140 -0.43 19.96 -0.15
C SER A 140 -1.59 19.49 -1.02
N GLU A 141 -1.58 19.84 -2.31
CA GLU A 141 -2.54 19.38 -3.31
C GLU A 141 -2.12 18.05 -3.99
N VAL A 142 -0.93 17.54 -3.69
CA VAL A 142 -0.42 16.28 -4.26
C VAL A 142 -0.44 15.20 -3.19
N PRO A 143 -1.33 14.21 -3.27
CA PRO A 143 -1.32 13.09 -2.34
C PRO A 143 0.02 12.33 -2.43
N GLN A 144 0.73 12.25 -1.31
CA GLN A 144 2.00 11.54 -1.18
C GLN A 144 1.89 10.53 -0.05
N MET A 145 2.62 9.43 -0.14
CA MET A 145 2.59 8.37 0.85
C MET A 145 4.01 7.88 1.16
N LEU A 146 4.29 7.69 2.46
CA LEU A 146 5.46 6.96 2.94
C LEU A 146 5.00 5.67 3.63
N ALA A 147 5.43 4.52 3.12
CA ALA A 147 5.13 3.24 3.75
C ALA A 147 6.08 2.97 4.91
N LEU A 148 5.50 2.74 6.09
CA LEU A 148 6.22 2.39 7.31
C LEU A 148 6.30 0.86 7.42
N TYR A 149 6.94 0.23 6.45
CA TYR A 149 7.03 -1.22 6.31
C TYR A 149 8.44 -1.70 6.66
N LYS A 150 8.52 -2.83 7.34
CA LYS A 150 9.78 -3.44 7.80
C LYS A 150 10.63 -2.43 8.60
N GLU A 151 11.90 -2.21 8.21
CA GLU A 151 12.82 -1.30 8.89
C GLU A 151 12.41 0.17 8.86
N VAL A 152 11.60 0.60 7.87
CA VAL A 152 11.15 2.00 7.78
C VAL A 152 10.25 2.38 8.96
N GLU A 153 9.59 1.42 9.59
CA GLU A 153 8.85 1.64 10.83
C GLU A 153 9.78 2.15 11.95
N ALA A 154 10.96 1.52 12.11
CA ALA A 154 11.97 1.98 13.08
C ALA A 154 12.52 3.37 12.72
N TYR A 155 12.68 3.70 11.43
CA TYR A 155 13.11 5.03 11.01
C TYR A 155 12.06 6.11 11.30
N PHE A 156 10.78 5.75 11.26
CA PHE A 156 9.70 6.67 11.60
C PHE A 156 9.70 7.04 13.08
N TYR A 157 9.85 6.06 13.97
CA TYR A 157 9.85 6.31 15.41
C TYR A 157 11.19 6.81 15.93
N GLY A 158 12.30 6.46 15.29
CA GLY A 158 13.65 6.73 15.80
C GLY A 158 14.05 5.81 16.95
N ASP A 159 15.17 6.13 17.57
CA ASP A 159 15.68 5.43 18.75
C ASP A 159 16.32 6.42 19.75
N GLU A 160 17.04 5.90 20.74
CA GLU A 160 17.73 6.74 21.77
C GLU A 160 18.80 7.66 21.17
N THR A 161 19.28 7.38 19.96
CA THR A 161 20.37 8.11 19.32
C THR A 161 19.89 9.18 18.32
N VAL A 162 18.69 9.00 17.76
CA VAL A 162 18.15 9.88 16.72
C VAL A 162 16.62 10.00 16.83
N PRO A 163 16.07 11.23 16.77
CA PRO A 163 14.63 11.40 16.54
C PRO A 163 14.31 10.88 15.14
N GLY A 164 13.24 10.08 15.02
CA GLY A 164 12.78 9.55 13.75
C GLY A 164 12.17 10.59 12.82
N LEU A 165 11.26 10.13 12.00
CA LEU A 165 10.56 10.95 11.02
C LEU A 165 9.20 11.45 11.53
N LYS A 166 8.67 10.90 12.63
CA LYS A 166 7.28 11.15 13.10
C LYS A 166 6.96 12.64 13.35
N ASP A 167 7.96 13.41 13.82
CA ASP A 167 7.83 14.82 14.11
C ASP A 167 8.53 15.70 13.07
N TRP A 168 8.87 15.14 11.92
CA TRP A 168 9.57 15.87 10.89
C TRP A 168 8.57 16.62 9.99
N GLU A 169 8.69 17.95 9.96
CA GLU A 169 7.81 18.88 9.27
C GLU A 169 7.53 18.52 7.80
N GLU A 170 8.54 18.00 7.10
CA GLU A 170 8.41 17.59 5.70
C GLU A 170 7.42 16.43 5.47
N LEU A 171 7.04 15.69 6.51
CA LEU A 171 6.03 14.64 6.41
C LEU A 171 4.63 15.08 6.85
N GLU A 172 4.45 16.32 7.30
CA GLU A 172 3.19 16.77 7.90
C GLU A 172 1.96 16.56 7.00
N ASP A 173 2.12 16.67 5.69
CA ASP A 173 1.09 16.49 4.66
C ASP A 173 1.15 15.11 3.94
N VAL A 174 2.06 14.24 4.34
CA VAL A 174 2.27 12.93 3.73
C VAL A 174 1.45 11.86 4.45
N ILE A 175 0.80 10.98 3.72
CA ILE A 175 0.09 9.82 4.27
C ILE A 175 1.13 8.84 4.84
N CYS A 176 1.06 8.57 6.14
CA CYS A 176 1.87 7.55 6.78
C CYS A 176 1.16 6.19 6.69
N MET A 177 1.65 5.30 5.83
CA MET A 177 1.06 4.00 5.59
C MET A 177 1.63 2.99 6.57
N LEU A 178 0.85 2.59 7.58
CA LEU A 178 1.17 1.51 8.49
C LEU A 178 0.92 0.15 7.83
N CYS A 179 1.57 -0.88 8.33
CA CYS A 179 1.45 -2.24 7.83
C CYS A 179 1.12 -3.20 8.97
N GLU A 180 0.37 -4.25 8.66
CA GLU A 180 0.19 -5.37 9.58
C GLU A 180 1.41 -6.34 9.54
N ASP A 181 1.35 -7.46 10.24
CA ASP A 181 2.47 -8.39 10.41
C ASP A 181 2.65 -9.40 9.25
N ASN A 182 2.02 -9.18 8.10
CA ASN A 182 1.89 -10.06 6.95
C ASN A 182 1.00 -11.30 7.18
N PHE A 183 0.39 -11.43 8.36
CA PHE A 183 -0.48 -12.54 8.74
C PHE A 183 -1.83 -12.07 9.29
N GLY A 184 -2.13 -10.79 9.10
CA GLY A 184 -3.43 -10.19 9.41
C GLY A 184 -3.55 -9.59 10.81
N TYR A 185 -2.45 -9.36 11.56
CA TYR A 185 -2.48 -8.68 12.86
C TYR A 185 -1.80 -7.32 12.79
N MET A 186 -2.43 -6.30 13.37
CA MET A 186 -1.84 -4.97 13.47
C MET A 186 -0.55 -5.00 14.30
N ARG A 187 0.52 -4.45 13.75
CA ARG A 187 1.82 -4.30 14.43
C ARG A 187 1.83 -3.09 15.36
N THR A 188 1.41 -1.96 14.79
CA THR A 188 1.38 -0.68 15.47
C THR A 188 0.11 0.09 15.10
N LEU A 189 -0.28 0.99 15.98
CA LEU A 189 -1.39 1.91 15.78
C LEU A 189 -0.92 3.32 16.11
N PRO A 190 -1.50 4.36 15.49
CA PRO A 190 -1.16 5.74 15.83
C PRO A 190 -1.43 6.02 17.32
N THR A 191 -0.40 6.49 18.02
CA THR A 191 -0.56 6.96 19.41
C THR A 191 -1.40 8.24 19.44
N GLU A 192 -1.85 8.66 20.62
CA GLU A 192 -2.61 9.91 20.77
C GLU A 192 -1.83 11.13 20.27
N GLU A 193 -0.50 11.13 20.40
CA GLU A 193 0.36 12.23 19.97
C GLU A 193 0.36 12.43 18.44
N ILE A 194 0.38 11.33 17.68
CA ILE A 194 0.50 11.35 16.21
C ILE A 194 -0.82 11.12 15.49
N ARG A 195 -1.89 10.72 16.19
CA ARG A 195 -3.19 10.37 15.58
C ARG A 195 -3.79 11.49 14.73
N ASN A 196 -3.48 12.74 15.06
CA ASN A 196 -3.95 13.93 14.35
C ASN A 196 -3.00 14.42 13.28
N HIS A 197 -2.05 13.58 12.85
CA HIS A 197 -1.17 13.87 11.73
C HIS A 197 -1.96 14.35 10.50
N ARG A 198 -1.59 15.50 9.92
CA ARG A 198 -2.38 16.16 8.88
C ARG A 198 -2.51 15.34 7.60
N GLY A 199 -1.44 14.66 7.18
CA GLY A 199 -1.47 13.73 6.05
C GLY A 199 -2.35 12.50 6.29
N GLY A 200 -2.61 12.17 7.56
CA GLY A 200 -3.37 11.02 7.98
C GLY A 200 -2.62 9.71 7.88
N PHE A 201 -3.30 8.63 8.25
CA PHE A 201 -2.75 7.27 8.25
C PHE A 201 -3.49 6.36 7.28
N GLY A 202 -2.72 5.49 6.63
CA GLY A 202 -3.21 4.37 5.84
C GLY A 202 -2.82 3.03 6.42
N MET A 203 -3.42 1.96 5.89
CA MET A 203 -3.12 0.58 6.25
C MET A 203 -2.84 -0.25 5.00
N TYR A 204 -1.73 -0.97 5.02
CA TYR A 204 -1.37 -1.99 4.05
C TYR A 204 -1.59 -3.36 4.68
N TYR A 205 -2.65 -4.04 4.23
CA TYR A 205 -3.13 -5.33 4.74
C TYR A 205 -2.84 -6.45 3.74
N HIS A 206 -2.64 -7.70 4.22
CA HIS A 206 -2.32 -8.84 3.35
C HIS A 206 -3.35 -9.95 3.45
N PHE A 207 -3.87 -10.38 2.29
CA PHE A 207 -4.49 -11.68 2.07
C PHE A 207 -3.54 -12.65 1.35
N ASP A 208 -2.46 -12.13 0.79
CA ASP A 208 -1.42 -12.87 0.10
C ASP A 208 -0.05 -12.38 0.56
N TYR A 209 0.85 -13.31 0.82
CA TYR A 209 2.21 -12.99 1.24
C TYR A 209 3.22 -14.00 0.71
N HIS A 210 4.24 -13.48 0.01
CA HIS A 210 5.40 -14.21 -0.46
C HIS A 210 6.61 -13.82 0.37
N GLY A 211 7.11 -14.72 1.21
CA GLY A 211 8.30 -14.42 2.01
C GLY A 211 8.53 -15.38 3.15
N GLY A 212 9.56 -15.06 3.94
CA GLY A 212 9.91 -15.81 5.14
C GLY A 212 9.14 -15.31 6.38
N PRO A 213 8.97 -16.16 7.40
CA PRO A 213 9.35 -17.56 7.43
C PRO A 213 8.36 -18.49 6.73
N VAL A 214 7.14 -18.05 6.42
CA VAL A 214 6.08 -18.84 5.79
C VAL A 214 5.34 -17.98 4.78
N SER A 215 5.25 -18.43 3.54
CA SER A 215 4.38 -17.84 2.52
C SER A 215 2.96 -18.38 2.64
N HIS A 216 1.97 -17.52 2.46
CA HIS A 216 0.58 -17.90 2.21
C HIS A 216 0.14 -17.17 0.94
N GLU A 217 0.16 -17.87 -0.17
CA GLU A 217 0.00 -17.25 -1.49
C GLU A 217 -1.49 -17.19 -1.86
N TRP A 218 -1.98 -18.12 -2.62
CA TRP A 218 -3.34 -18.13 -3.12
C TRP A 218 -4.39 -18.70 -2.14
N ILE A 219 -3.99 -19.19 -0.98
CA ILE A 219 -4.89 -19.65 0.08
C ILE A 219 -5.00 -18.58 1.14
N ASP A 220 -6.13 -17.90 1.23
CA ASP A 220 -6.41 -16.99 2.32
C ASP A 220 -6.57 -17.76 3.63
N SER A 221 -5.65 -17.52 4.55
CA SER A 221 -5.67 -18.08 5.90
C SER A 221 -6.25 -17.11 6.95
N THR A 222 -6.73 -15.93 6.51
CA THR A 222 -7.25 -14.88 7.40
C THR A 222 -8.77 -14.93 7.50
N PRO A 223 -9.34 -15.38 8.65
CA PRO A 223 -10.79 -15.39 8.85
C PRO A 223 -11.39 -13.98 8.75
N PHE A 224 -12.61 -13.86 8.23
CA PHE A 224 -13.31 -12.56 8.13
C PHE A 224 -13.46 -11.86 9.47
N SER A 225 -13.65 -12.61 10.55
CA SER A 225 -13.69 -12.04 11.91
C SER A 225 -12.38 -11.37 12.31
N LYS A 226 -11.23 -11.91 11.91
CA LYS A 226 -9.93 -11.26 12.12
C LYS A 226 -9.81 -9.99 11.28
N THR A 227 -10.14 -10.05 9.99
CA THR A 227 -10.15 -8.87 9.11
C THR A 227 -11.04 -7.78 9.70
N TRP A 228 -12.26 -8.13 10.14
CA TRP A 228 -13.16 -7.19 10.79
C TRP A 228 -12.55 -6.58 12.06
N GLU A 229 -12.08 -7.41 12.98
CA GLU A 229 -11.50 -6.95 14.26
C GLU A 229 -10.32 -6.00 14.02
N GLN A 230 -9.37 -6.40 13.18
CA GLN A 230 -8.14 -5.65 12.96
C GLN A 230 -8.39 -4.36 12.19
N MET A 231 -9.24 -4.37 11.16
CA MET A 231 -9.54 -3.17 10.39
C MET A 231 -10.47 -2.20 11.14
N CYS A 232 -11.38 -2.70 12.00
CA CYS A 232 -12.13 -1.85 12.90
C CYS A 232 -11.21 -1.18 13.92
N MET A 233 -10.30 -1.91 14.52
CA MET A 233 -9.30 -1.35 15.41
C MET A 233 -8.44 -0.28 14.70
N ALA A 234 -7.98 -0.56 13.50
CA ALA A 234 -7.25 0.43 12.68
C ALA A 234 -8.06 1.70 12.47
N TYR A 235 -9.32 1.57 12.08
CA TYR A 235 -10.22 2.71 11.85
C TYR A 235 -10.45 3.54 13.11
N GLU A 236 -10.72 2.91 14.25
CA GLU A 236 -10.96 3.59 15.52
C GLU A 236 -9.71 4.32 16.04
N TYR A 237 -8.52 3.81 15.71
CA TYR A 237 -7.25 4.48 16.02
C TYR A 237 -6.81 5.51 14.98
N GLY A 238 -7.69 5.87 14.04
CA GLY A 238 -7.46 6.98 13.11
C GLY A 238 -6.83 6.61 11.77
N ILE A 239 -6.71 5.32 11.45
CA ILE A 239 -6.21 4.85 10.15
C ILE A 239 -7.38 4.85 9.16
N ARG A 240 -7.67 6.03 8.59
CA ARG A 240 -8.89 6.28 7.78
C ARG A 240 -8.60 6.85 6.39
N ARG A 241 -7.34 7.21 6.12
CA ARG A 241 -7.01 7.95 4.90
C ARG A 241 -6.96 7.06 3.67
N LEU A 242 -6.36 5.88 3.82
CA LEU A 242 -6.11 4.97 2.72
C LEU A 242 -6.03 3.54 3.24
N TRP A 243 -6.79 2.62 2.63
CA TRP A 243 -6.68 1.19 2.90
C TRP A 243 -6.31 0.47 1.62
N ILE A 244 -5.29 -0.35 1.68
CA ILE A 244 -4.89 -1.23 0.59
C ILE A 244 -4.77 -2.66 1.09
N VAL A 245 -5.16 -3.62 0.27
CA VAL A 245 -5.01 -5.03 0.55
C VAL A 245 -4.24 -5.72 -0.57
N ASN A 246 -3.18 -6.43 -0.20
CA ASN A 246 -2.44 -7.30 -1.10
C ASN A 246 -3.21 -8.61 -1.28
N VAL A 247 -3.51 -8.99 -2.51
CA VAL A 247 -4.41 -10.11 -2.80
C VAL A 247 -3.79 -11.20 -3.68
N GLY A 248 -2.59 -11.01 -4.21
CA GLY A 248 -1.99 -11.97 -5.13
C GLY A 248 -2.96 -12.41 -6.23
N ASP A 249 -3.23 -13.71 -6.31
CA ASP A 249 -4.27 -14.25 -7.19
C ASP A 249 -5.67 -13.96 -6.66
N ILE A 250 -6.51 -13.32 -7.47
CA ILE A 250 -7.88 -12.95 -7.06
C ILE A 250 -8.77 -14.20 -6.86
N LYS A 251 -8.53 -15.24 -7.64
CA LYS A 251 -9.31 -16.47 -7.51
C LYS A 251 -9.06 -17.11 -6.13
N PHE A 252 -10.15 -17.54 -5.50
CA PHE A 252 -10.30 -18.00 -4.11
C PHE A 252 -10.25 -16.88 -3.05
N HIS A 253 -9.87 -15.66 -3.42
CA HIS A 253 -9.96 -14.48 -2.56
C HIS A 253 -11.20 -13.61 -2.82
N GLU A 254 -12.13 -14.05 -3.66
CA GLU A 254 -13.30 -13.25 -4.06
C GLU A 254 -14.14 -12.81 -2.86
N VAL A 255 -14.38 -13.72 -1.92
CA VAL A 255 -15.22 -13.43 -0.75
C VAL A 255 -14.51 -12.53 0.24
N PRO A 256 -13.29 -12.85 0.72
CA PRO A 256 -12.56 -11.97 1.65
C PRO A 256 -12.26 -10.61 1.04
N LEU A 257 -11.89 -10.54 -0.24
CA LEU A 257 -11.62 -9.27 -0.93
C LEU A 257 -12.88 -8.42 -1.02
N THR A 258 -14.01 -8.97 -1.42
CA THR A 258 -15.27 -8.21 -1.50
C THR A 258 -15.78 -7.80 -0.12
N TYR A 259 -15.52 -8.59 0.92
CA TYR A 259 -15.80 -8.21 2.31
C TYR A 259 -14.96 -7.01 2.74
N PHE A 260 -13.66 -7.07 2.56
CA PHE A 260 -12.74 -5.97 2.87
C PHE A 260 -13.15 -4.66 2.17
N MET A 261 -13.48 -4.76 0.87
CA MET A 261 -13.91 -3.59 0.09
C MET A 261 -15.26 -3.02 0.57
N ASN A 262 -16.20 -3.87 0.99
CA ASN A 262 -17.46 -3.41 1.55
C ASN A 262 -17.28 -2.78 2.93
N LEU A 263 -16.40 -3.32 3.77
CA LEU A 263 -16.04 -2.75 5.07
C LEU A 263 -15.43 -1.36 4.91
N ALA A 264 -14.48 -1.20 3.97
CA ALA A 264 -13.84 0.08 3.67
C ALA A 264 -14.82 1.11 3.09
N TYR A 265 -15.76 0.68 2.24
CA TYR A 265 -16.71 1.55 1.57
C TYR A 265 -17.84 2.06 2.49
N ASP A 266 -18.32 1.20 3.40
CA ASP A 266 -19.47 1.48 4.26
C ASP A 266 -19.19 0.97 5.68
N TYR A 267 -18.29 1.69 6.36
CA TYR A 267 -17.85 1.36 7.71
C TYR A 267 -18.98 1.44 8.73
N GLU A 268 -19.94 2.36 8.55
CA GLU A 268 -21.10 2.49 9.45
C GLU A 268 -21.95 1.21 9.45
N LYS A 269 -22.02 0.54 8.32
CA LYS A 269 -22.78 -0.70 8.18
C LYS A 269 -22.01 -1.95 8.60
N TRP A 270 -20.75 -2.04 8.23
CA TRP A 270 -19.98 -3.29 8.36
C TRP A 270 -18.93 -3.24 9.47
N GLY A 271 -18.69 -2.06 10.07
CA GLY A 271 -17.63 -1.82 11.05
C GLY A 271 -18.01 -2.19 12.49
N GLU A 272 -17.44 -1.46 13.45
CA GLU A 272 -17.44 -1.80 14.87
C GLU A 272 -18.82 -2.01 15.48
N VAL A 273 -19.82 -1.25 15.07
CA VAL A 273 -21.19 -1.39 15.60
C VAL A 273 -21.88 -2.69 15.19
N ASN A 274 -21.36 -3.41 14.22
CA ASN A 274 -21.90 -4.66 13.72
C ASN A 274 -21.03 -5.87 14.07
N PHE A 275 -21.19 -6.41 15.29
CA PHE A 275 -20.49 -7.60 15.76
C PHE A 275 -20.80 -8.88 14.95
N HIS A 276 -21.84 -8.86 14.12
CA HIS A 276 -22.22 -9.96 13.24
C HIS A 276 -21.79 -9.74 11.79
N SER A 277 -21.06 -8.67 11.51
CA SER A 277 -20.68 -8.21 10.16
C SER A 277 -20.16 -9.36 9.26
N ALA A 278 -19.22 -10.16 9.75
CA ALA A 278 -18.65 -11.26 8.97
C ALA A 278 -19.69 -12.34 8.61
N ALA A 279 -20.57 -12.70 9.55
CA ALA A 279 -21.63 -13.69 9.33
C ALA A 279 -22.69 -13.16 8.38
N GLU A 280 -23.18 -11.95 8.60
CA GLU A 280 -24.18 -11.30 7.75
C GLU A 280 -23.66 -11.10 6.32
N TYR A 281 -22.38 -10.72 6.18
CA TYR A 281 -21.78 -10.60 4.87
C TYR A 281 -21.72 -11.93 4.14
N THR A 282 -21.30 -13.00 4.83
CA THR A 282 -21.23 -14.35 4.26
C THR A 282 -22.60 -14.81 3.77
N GLU A 283 -23.65 -14.61 4.58
CA GLU A 283 -25.02 -14.94 4.18
C GLU A 283 -25.45 -14.15 2.94
N LYS A 284 -25.24 -12.84 2.95
CA LYS A 284 -25.57 -11.95 1.83
C LYS A 284 -24.85 -12.37 0.56
N TRP A 285 -23.55 -12.61 0.64
CA TRP A 285 -22.74 -13.04 -0.49
C TRP A 285 -23.22 -14.39 -1.06
N ALA A 286 -23.56 -15.34 -0.18
CA ALA A 286 -24.09 -16.62 -0.58
C ALA A 286 -25.47 -16.51 -1.26
N GLU A 287 -26.36 -15.64 -0.75
CA GLU A 287 -27.64 -15.35 -1.38
C GLU A 287 -27.51 -14.74 -2.77
N GLU A 288 -26.57 -13.78 -2.94
CA GLU A 288 -26.33 -13.10 -4.21
C GLU A 288 -25.74 -14.05 -5.28
N ASN A 289 -24.89 -14.99 -4.88
CA ASN A 289 -24.18 -15.87 -5.82
C ASN A 289 -24.89 -17.22 -6.06
N PHE A 290 -25.62 -17.75 -5.07
CA PHE A 290 -26.25 -19.07 -5.15
C PHE A 290 -27.77 -19.04 -5.01
N GLY A 291 -28.37 -17.88 -4.75
CA GLY A 291 -29.79 -17.70 -4.53
C GLY A 291 -30.28 -18.29 -3.20
N ARG A 292 -31.56 -18.07 -2.89
CA ARG A 292 -32.17 -18.50 -1.62
C ARG A 292 -32.24 -20.04 -1.45
N SER A 293 -32.12 -20.82 -2.50
CA SER A 293 -32.12 -22.30 -2.44
C SER A 293 -30.89 -22.86 -1.71
N GLY A 294 -29.75 -22.14 -1.67
CA GLY A 294 -28.59 -22.51 -0.88
C GLY A 294 -28.82 -22.44 0.64
N ARG A 295 -29.74 -21.58 1.09
CA ARG A 295 -30.05 -21.37 2.52
C ARG A 295 -30.95 -22.50 3.09
N ARG A 296 -31.80 -23.14 2.27
CA ARG A 296 -32.75 -24.21 2.71
C ARG A 296 -32.12 -25.58 2.92
N THR A 297 -30.92 -25.83 2.40
CA THR A 297 -30.28 -27.14 2.49
C THR A 297 -29.46 -27.37 3.77
N ALA A 298 -29.06 -26.34 4.49
CA ALA A 298 -28.28 -26.48 5.71
C ALA A 298 -29.13 -26.78 6.96
N PRO A 299 -30.27 -26.10 7.21
CA PRO A 299 -31.14 -26.43 8.35
C PRO A 299 -31.87 -27.78 8.19
N GLU A 300 -32.37 -28.10 7.00
CA GLU A 300 -33.07 -29.39 6.73
C GLU A 300 -32.12 -30.58 6.88
N LYS A 301 -30.83 -30.44 6.56
CA LYS A 301 -29.86 -31.52 6.80
C LYS A 301 -29.51 -31.68 8.28
N ALA A 302 -29.57 -30.62 9.08
CA ALA A 302 -29.33 -30.67 10.51
C ALA A 302 -30.52 -31.32 11.27
N GLU A 303 -31.75 -31.14 10.79
CA GLU A 303 -32.93 -31.84 11.36
C GLU A 303 -33.04 -33.30 10.92
N ALA A 304 -32.58 -33.62 9.72
CA ALA A 304 -32.57 -35.03 9.25
C ALA A 304 -31.42 -35.87 9.87
N ALA A 305 -30.48 -35.26 10.56
CA ALA A 305 -29.38 -35.91 11.25
C ALA A 305 -29.59 -36.04 12.78
N LYS A 306 -30.75 -35.60 13.29
CA LYS A 306 -31.24 -35.85 14.65
C LYS A 306 -32.26 -36.99 14.65
#